data_670a38b3f4e8b1cec257120e5cfa58dd
#
_entry.id   670a38b3f4e8b1cec257120e5cfa58dd
#
_cell.length_a   1.000
_cell.length_b   1.000
_cell.length_c   1.000
_cell.angle_alpha   90.00
_cell.angle_beta   90.00
_cell.angle_gamma   90.00
#
_symmetry.space_group_name_H-M   'P 1'
#
loop_
_entity.id
_entity.type
_entity.pdbx_description
1 polymer ?
#
loop_
_entity_poly.entity_id
_entity_poly.type
_entity_poly.pdbx_seq_one_letter_code
_entity_poly.pdbx_strand_id
1 'polypeptide(L)'
;MLVFYLAALDSDDDKNKFEYIYRKYYRFMLHTAAGIIKNPTLAEDAVHETFVQLLRGIDTLRIDNERALKSYLYMVTRERSIDFLRKWERRRGAQPDYESLAAALDNYVEPEE
;
A
#
# COMPACT_ATOMS: atom_id res chain seq x y z
N MET A 1 -14.33 4.75 3.50
CA MET A 1 -13.59 3.50 3.20
C MET A 1 -13.23 2.70 4.44
N LEU A 2 -12.78 3.35 5.51
CA LEU A 2 -12.41 2.62 6.74
C LEU A 2 -13.53 1.71 7.26
N VAL A 3 -14.77 2.19 7.22
CA VAL A 3 -15.93 1.42 7.67
C VAL A 3 -16.05 0.08 6.92
N PHE A 4 -15.80 0.07 5.63
CA PHE A 4 -15.87 -1.15 4.82
C PHE A 4 -14.79 -2.15 5.21
N TYR A 5 -13.58 -1.68 5.48
CA TYR A 5 -12.50 -2.55 5.94
C TYR A 5 -12.83 -3.16 7.30
N LEU A 6 -13.30 -2.33 8.23
CA LEU A 6 -13.63 -2.80 9.58
C LEU A 6 -14.77 -3.80 9.59
N ALA A 7 -15.72 -3.67 8.67
CA ALA A 7 -16.84 -4.60 8.54
C ALA A 7 -16.38 -6.02 8.16
N ALA A 8 -15.21 -6.17 7.58
CA ALA A 8 -14.65 -7.47 7.21
C ALA A 8 -13.99 -8.20 8.39
N LEU A 9 -13.84 -7.53 9.53
CA LEU A 9 -13.14 -8.07 10.69
C LEU A 9 -14.15 -8.41 11.80
N ASP A 10 -13.92 -9.53 12.51
CA ASP A 10 -14.80 -9.99 13.59
C ASP A 10 -14.31 -9.55 14.97
N SER A 11 -13.00 -9.60 15.18
CA SER A 11 -12.37 -9.31 16.48
C SER A 11 -12.22 -7.81 16.70
N ASP A 12 -12.53 -7.34 17.90
CA ASP A 12 -12.28 -5.94 18.27
C ASP A 12 -10.81 -5.59 18.26
N ASP A 13 -9.95 -6.53 18.66
CA ASP A 13 -8.49 -6.33 18.62
C ASP A 13 -8.01 -6.10 17.18
N ASP A 14 -8.51 -6.89 16.23
CA ASP A 14 -8.15 -6.75 14.83
C ASP A 14 -8.68 -5.45 14.25
N LYS A 15 -9.91 -5.06 14.60
CA LYS A 15 -10.49 -3.79 14.19
C LYS A 15 -9.66 -2.62 14.69
N ASN A 16 -9.28 -2.63 15.95
CA ASN A 16 -8.47 -1.58 16.57
C ASN A 16 -7.09 -1.49 15.92
N LYS A 17 -6.47 -2.63 15.67
CA LYS A 17 -5.16 -2.72 15.01
C LYS A 17 -5.24 -2.13 13.61
N PHE A 18 -6.23 -2.55 12.82
CA PHE A 18 -6.41 -2.06 11.46
C PHE A 18 -6.67 -0.56 11.42
N GLU A 19 -7.57 -0.07 12.30
CA GLU A 19 -7.89 1.35 12.36
C GLU A 19 -6.66 2.19 12.72
N TYR A 20 -5.82 1.71 13.65
CA TYR A 20 -4.58 2.37 14.01
C TYR A 20 -3.66 2.52 12.80
N ILE A 21 -3.46 1.44 12.05
CA ILE A 21 -2.61 1.46 10.86
C ILE A 21 -3.19 2.40 9.80
N TYR A 22 -4.48 2.30 9.55
CA TYR A 22 -5.16 3.13 8.55
C TYR A 22 -5.00 4.62 8.87
N ARG A 23 -5.32 5.03 10.09
CA ARG A 23 -5.28 6.44 10.48
C ARG A 23 -3.86 7.00 10.51
N LYS A 24 -2.90 6.21 10.97
CA LYS A 24 -1.53 6.67 11.10
C LYS A 24 -0.75 6.63 9.79
N TYR A 25 -0.95 5.62 8.97
CA TYR A 25 -0.08 5.36 7.83
C TYR A 25 -0.72 5.53 6.45
N TYR A 26 -1.99 5.89 6.37
CA TYR A 26 -2.67 6.04 5.07
C TYR A 26 -1.93 7.01 4.16
N ARG A 27 -1.59 8.20 4.67
CA ARG A 27 -0.90 9.22 3.87
C ARG A 27 0.49 8.77 3.43
N PHE A 28 1.20 8.10 4.32
CA PHE A 28 2.51 7.55 4.03
C PHE A 28 2.43 6.53 2.88
N MET A 29 1.48 5.63 2.97
CA MET A 29 1.27 4.60 1.95
C MET A 29 0.82 5.21 0.62
N LEU A 30 -0.06 6.20 0.66
CA LEU A 30 -0.49 6.90 -0.55
C LEU A 30 0.67 7.63 -1.22
N HIS A 31 1.51 8.29 -0.43
CA HIS A 31 2.70 8.97 -0.94
C HIS A 31 3.66 7.98 -1.61
N THR A 32 3.84 6.81 -0.97
CA THR A 32 4.67 5.74 -1.53
C THR A 32 4.13 5.28 -2.89
N ALA A 33 2.84 5.00 -2.96
CA ALA A 33 2.20 4.56 -4.20
C ALA A 33 2.27 5.65 -5.28
N ALA A 34 2.03 6.91 -4.91
CA ALA A 34 2.07 8.03 -5.86
C ALA A 34 3.46 8.28 -6.42
N GLY A 35 4.51 7.92 -5.68
CA GLY A 35 5.88 8.01 -6.18
C GLY A 35 6.17 7.03 -7.31
N ILE A 36 5.44 5.92 -7.35
CA ILE A 36 5.60 4.86 -8.35
C ILE A 36 4.58 5.03 -9.46
N ILE A 37 3.31 5.21 -9.09
CA ILE A 37 2.20 5.38 -10.03
C ILE A 37 1.92 6.88 -10.14
N LYS A 38 2.20 7.46 -11.29
CA LYS A 38 2.10 8.93 -11.49
C LYS A 38 0.67 9.40 -11.78
N ASN A 39 -0.32 8.60 -11.39
CA ASN A 39 -1.74 8.91 -11.53
C ASN A 39 -2.39 8.82 -10.16
N PRO A 40 -2.95 9.93 -9.62
CA PRO A 40 -3.50 9.92 -8.26
C PRO A 40 -4.61 8.90 -8.03
N THR A 41 -5.50 8.74 -9.00
CA THR A 41 -6.61 7.77 -8.88
C THR A 41 -6.08 6.34 -8.82
N LEU A 42 -5.14 6.00 -9.68
CA LEU A 42 -4.54 4.67 -9.70
C LEU A 42 -3.69 4.42 -8.44
N ALA A 43 -3.05 5.45 -7.91
CA ALA A 43 -2.30 5.32 -6.65
C ALA A 43 -3.24 5.01 -5.49
N GLU A 44 -4.39 5.67 -5.42
CA GLU A 44 -5.42 5.37 -4.41
C GLU A 44 -5.92 3.94 -4.53
N ASP A 45 -6.15 3.46 -5.75
CA ASP A 45 -6.58 2.08 -6.00
C ASP A 45 -5.52 1.08 -5.53
N ALA A 46 -4.25 1.36 -5.76
CA ALA A 46 -3.15 0.50 -5.30
C ALA A 46 -3.08 0.45 -3.77
N VAL A 47 -3.28 1.58 -3.11
CA VAL A 47 -3.34 1.64 -1.63
C VAL A 47 -4.53 0.83 -1.12
N HIS A 48 -5.69 0.95 -1.77
CA HIS A 48 -6.86 0.15 -1.42
C HIS A 48 -6.55 -1.34 -1.49
N GLU A 49 -5.94 -1.81 -2.57
CA GLU A 49 -5.55 -3.22 -2.70
C GLU A 49 -4.56 -3.64 -1.61
N THR A 50 -3.66 -2.74 -1.22
CA THR A 50 -2.71 -2.99 -0.14
C THR A 50 -3.45 -3.20 1.19
N PHE A 51 -4.44 -2.35 1.49
CA PHE A 51 -5.25 -2.52 2.71
C PHE A 51 -6.08 -3.79 2.69
N VAL A 52 -6.61 -4.18 1.53
CA VAL A 52 -7.32 -5.45 1.40
C VAL A 52 -6.38 -6.63 1.72
N GLN A 53 -5.14 -6.55 1.27
CA GLN A 53 -4.14 -7.57 1.61
C GLN A 53 -3.83 -7.58 3.12
N LEU A 54 -3.71 -6.41 3.74
CA LEU A 54 -3.46 -6.31 5.17
C LEU A 54 -4.60 -6.91 6.00
N LEU A 55 -5.84 -6.79 5.55
CA LEU A 55 -6.99 -7.40 6.22
C LEU A 55 -6.82 -8.92 6.37
N ARG A 56 -6.28 -9.57 5.36
CA ARG A 56 -6.14 -11.03 5.35
C ARG A 56 -5.15 -11.55 6.38
N GLY A 57 -4.15 -10.75 6.74
CA GLY A 57 -3.14 -11.15 7.71
C GLY A 57 -3.09 -10.28 8.94
N ILE A 58 -4.16 -9.53 9.22
CA ILE A 58 -4.16 -8.54 10.31
C ILE A 58 -3.94 -9.18 11.68
N ASP A 59 -4.46 -10.36 11.90
CA ASP A 59 -4.35 -11.08 13.18
C ASP A 59 -2.90 -11.41 13.53
N THR A 60 -2.05 -11.65 12.53
CA THR A 60 -0.65 -11.97 12.74
C THR A 60 0.28 -10.76 12.65
N LEU A 61 -0.21 -9.64 12.14
CA LEU A 61 0.60 -8.45 11.97
C LEU A 61 0.91 -7.80 13.32
N ARG A 62 2.19 -7.56 13.57
CA ARG A 62 2.66 -6.96 14.83
C ARG A 62 2.79 -5.44 14.66
N ILE A 63 2.31 -4.71 15.67
CA ILE A 63 2.36 -3.24 15.68
C ILE A 63 3.15 -2.69 16.86
N ASP A 64 3.80 -3.56 17.63
CA ASP A 64 4.56 -3.17 18.82
C ASP A 64 5.91 -2.52 18.50
N ASN A 65 6.40 -2.67 17.28
CA ASN A 65 7.63 -2.02 16.82
C ASN A 65 7.30 -1.11 15.63
N GLU A 66 7.25 0.19 15.89
CA GLU A 66 6.85 1.18 14.88
C GLU A 66 7.78 1.21 13.67
N ARG A 67 9.09 1.08 13.90
CA ARG A 67 10.06 1.10 12.81
C ARG A 67 9.88 -0.10 11.88
N ALA A 68 9.70 -1.28 12.48
CA ALA A 68 9.48 -2.51 11.71
C ALA A 68 8.15 -2.44 10.95
N LEU A 69 7.10 -1.93 11.60
CA LEU A 69 5.80 -1.78 10.99
C LEU A 69 5.86 -0.84 9.79
N LYS A 70 6.48 0.32 9.95
CA LYS A 70 6.61 1.31 8.87
C LYS A 70 7.40 0.73 7.69
N SER A 71 8.49 0.04 7.95
CA SER A 71 9.29 -0.62 6.90
C SER A 71 8.49 -1.67 6.16
N TYR A 72 7.71 -2.46 6.89
CA TYR A 72 6.83 -3.47 6.29
C TYR A 72 5.77 -2.84 5.40
N LEU A 73 5.09 -1.79 5.90
CA LEU A 73 4.06 -1.09 5.14
C LEU A 73 4.64 -0.44 3.87
N TYR A 74 5.84 0.12 3.97
CA TYR A 74 6.54 0.66 2.81
C TYR A 74 6.78 -0.43 1.76
N MET A 75 7.31 -1.57 2.19
CA MET A 75 7.64 -2.68 1.29
C MET A 75 6.40 -3.22 0.59
N VAL A 76 5.33 -3.52 1.33
CA VAL A 76 4.13 -4.09 0.73
C VAL A 76 3.42 -3.08 -0.19
N THR A 77 3.41 -1.81 0.18
CA THR A 77 2.81 -0.77 -0.65
C THR A 77 3.59 -0.61 -1.96
N ARG A 78 4.91 -0.63 -1.88
CA ARG A 78 5.77 -0.54 -3.06
C ARG A 78 5.53 -1.71 -4.01
N GLU A 79 5.54 -2.92 -3.47
CA GLU A 79 5.33 -4.13 -4.29
C GLU A 79 3.95 -4.15 -4.93
N ARG A 80 2.92 -3.78 -4.19
CA ARG A 80 1.55 -3.72 -4.72
C ARG A 80 1.42 -2.64 -5.80
N SER A 81 2.07 -1.51 -5.61
CA SER A 81 2.04 -0.42 -6.59
C SER A 81 2.68 -0.84 -7.90
N ILE A 82 3.81 -1.53 -7.85
CA ILE A 82 4.47 -2.06 -9.04
C ILE A 82 3.60 -3.08 -9.75
N ASP A 83 3.03 -4.02 -9.01
CA ASP A 83 2.12 -5.03 -9.57
C ASP A 83 0.90 -4.40 -10.21
N PHE A 84 0.32 -3.42 -9.53
CA PHE A 84 -0.86 -2.71 -10.00
C PHE A 84 -0.57 -2.02 -11.33
N LEU A 85 0.55 -1.31 -11.40
CA LEU A 85 0.95 -0.59 -12.60
C LEU A 85 1.19 -1.53 -13.79
N ARG A 86 1.85 -2.66 -13.54
CA ARG A 86 2.08 -3.68 -14.58
C ARG A 86 0.78 -4.25 -15.12
N LYS A 87 -0.15 -4.58 -14.24
CA LYS A 87 -1.46 -5.11 -14.63
C LYS A 87 -2.26 -4.09 -15.42
N TRP A 88 -2.23 -2.84 -14.98
CA TRP A 88 -2.95 -1.76 -15.62
C TRP A 88 -2.42 -1.51 -17.04
N GLU A 89 -1.12 -1.47 -17.20
CA GLU A 89 -0.48 -1.29 -18.50
C GLU A 89 -0.79 -2.44 -19.45
N ARG A 90 -0.79 -3.67 -18.95
CA ARG A 90 -1.16 -4.85 -19.75
C ARG A 90 -2.61 -4.78 -20.25
N ARG A 91 -3.53 -4.32 -19.39
CA ARG A 91 -4.93 -4.17 -19.78
C ARG A 91 -5.10 -3.16 -20.90
N ARG A 92 -4.23 -2.17 -20.94
CA ARG A 92 -4.25 -1.17 -22.02
C ARG A 92 -3.54 -1.64 -23.29
N GLY A 93 -2.97 -2.84 -23.28
CA GLY A 93 -2.23 -3.36 -24.42
C GLY A 93 -0.82 -2.79 -24.56
N ALA A 94 -0.35 -2.05 -23.54
CA ALA A 94 0.99 -1.49 -23.53
C ALA A 94 1.99 -2.50 -22.97
N GLN A 95 3.21 -2.51 -23.51
CA GLN A 95 4.30 -3.26 -22.92
C GLN A 95 4.77 -2.53 -21.66
N PRO A 96 5.00 -3.25 -20.55
CA PRO A 96 5.55 -2.61 -19.36
C PRO A 96 6.92 -2.02 -19.64
N ASP A 97 7.11 -0.78 -19.24
CA ASP A 97 8.41 -0.12 -19.35
C ASP A 97 9.22 -0.40 -18.08
N TYR A 98 9.92 -1.53 -18.10
CA TYR A 98 10.71 -1.97 -16.95
C TYR A 98 11.85 -1.03 -16.63
N GLU A 99 12.40 -0.36 -17.64
CA GLU A 99 13.48 0.61 -17.42
C GLU A 99 13.00 1.82 -16.64
N SER A 100 11.85 2.38 -17.03
CA SER A 100 11.24 3.49 -16.30
C SER A 100 10.84 3.10 -14.89
N LEU A 101 10.32 1.89 -14.71
CA LEU A 101 9.98 1.37 -13.38
C LEU A 101 11.21 1.25 -12.50
N ALA A 102 12.28 0.67 -13.03
CA ALA A 102 13.53 0.52 -12.30
C ALA A 102 14.12 1.88 -11.92
N ALA A 103 14.12 2.83 -12.86
CA ALA A 103 14.60 4.19 -12.60
C ALA A 103 13.77 4.90 -11.54
N ALA A 104 12.45 4.74 -11.58
CA ALA A 104 11.56 5.32 -10.58
C ALA A 104 11.82 4.75 -9.18
N LEU A 105 12.07 3.45 -9.09
CA LEU A 105 12.39 2.80 -7.82
C LEU A 105 13.75 3.22 -7.28
N ASP A 106 14.74 3.34 -8.16
CA ASP A 106 16.10 3.74 -7.77
C ASP A 106 16.14 5.18 -7.26
N ASN A 107 15.28 6.04 -7.80
CA ASN A 107 15.22 7.45 -7.44
C ASN A 107 14.21 7.76 -6.34
N TYR A 108 13.43 6.77 -5.93
CA TYR A 108 12.40 6.99 -4.91
C TYR A 108 13.03 7.15 -3.53
N VAL A 109 12.62 8.21 -2.85
CA VAL A 109 13.04 8.48 -1.48
C VAL A 109 11.83 8.32 -0.58
N GLU A 110 11.96 7.50 0.46
CA GLU A 110 10.89 7.27 1.43
C GLU A 110 10.54 8.59 2.13
N PRO A 111 9.25 8.99 2.15
CA PRO A 111 8.87 10.24 2.81
C PRO A 111 9.03 10.12 4.32
N GLU A 112 9.46 11.24 4.94
CA GLU A 112 9.50 11.37 6.39
C GLU A 112 8.12 11.82 6.88
N GLU A 113 7.67 11.22 7.96
CA GLU A 113 6.43 11.64 8.60
C GLU A 113 6.70 12.68 9.68
#